data_eb9d76ab1ae5d8fa5ef321cba8f22d94
#
_entry.id   eb9d76ab1ae5d8fa5ef321cba8f22d94
#
_cell.length_a   1.000
_cell.length_b   1.000
_cell.length_c   1.000
_cell.angle_alpha   90.00
_cell.angle_beta   90.00
_cell.angle_gamma   90.00
#
_symmetry.space_group_name_H-M   'P 1'
#
loop_
_entity.id
_entity.type
_entity.pdbx_description
1 polymer ?
#
loop_
_entity_poly.entity_id
_entity_poly.type
_entity_poly.pdbx_seq_one_letter_code
_entity_poly.pdbx_strand_id
1 'polypeptide(L)'
;MNYQQLECDYFNLYNQFISVDFQISLFEKNHKSLIKDFIFFYHQILKQKDLNFLLGVRNKIALKVHNYMQEYSTSPKDLSLICLREHKHIEFFQRFYKALAYFVAFRKKLDEEQKIKNLISNINDCFGCHFINSDFNNLQNFQKNDFFTLPEKCLQYFHLAMIHLCFMVLNPLNFKDYNRHLDKAINYLIDGAFEIYELIFKEYFLLFPKDEELKDELKKIKNLEFKILMQ
;
A
#
# COMPACT_ATOMS: atom_id res chain seq x y z
N MET A 1 -1.49 -25.85 -1.61
CA MET A 1 -1.43 -24.48 -2.14
C MET A 1 -0.01 -23.95 -1.95
N ASN A 2 0.55 -23.27 -2.93
CA ASN A 2 1.87 -22.64 -2.85
C ASN A 2 1.73 -21.10 -2.92
N TYR A 3 2.83 -20.36 -2.75
CA TYR A 3 2.81 -18.89 -2.76
C TYR A 3 2.35 -18.29 -4.09
N GLN A 4 2.68 -18.93 -5.21
CA GLN A 4 2.23 -18.49 -6.53
C GLN A 4 0.70 -18.63 -6.68
N GLN A 5 0.12 -19.70 -6.16
CA GLN A 5 -1.34 -19.87 -6.12
C GLN A 5 -2.01 -18.83 -5.22
N LEU A 6 -1.37 -18.48 -4.08
CA LEU A 6 -1.88 -17.42 -3.20
C LEU A 6 -1.82 -16.04 -3.86
N GLU A 7 -0.80 -15.77 -4.65
CA GLU A 7 -0.72 -14.53 -5.43
C GLU A 7 -1.81 -14.49 -6.50
N CYS A 8 -2.05 -15.57 -7.20
CA CYS A 8 -3.17 -15.69 -8.15
C CYS A 8 -4.52 -15.49 -7.44
N ASP A 9 -4.72 -16.11 -6.28
CA ASP A 9 -5.93 -15.93 -5.47
C ASP A 9 -6.10 -14.48 -5.00
N TYR A 10 -5.00 -13.82 -4.62
CA TYR A 10 -5.01 -12.40 -4.27
C TYR A 10 -5.56 -11.54 -5.42
N PHE A 11 -5.00 -11.67 -6.62
CA PHE A 11 -5.46 -10.92 -7.78
C PHE A 11 -6.89 -11.27 -8.19
N ASN A 12 -7.28 -12.54 -8.06
CA ASN A 12 -8.67 -12.95 -8.31
C ASN A 12 -9.65 -12.25 -7.36
N LEU A 13 -9.38 -12.28 -6.07
CA LEU A 13 -10.20 -11.60 -5.06
C LEU A 13 -10.22 -10.08 -5.26
N TYR A 14 -9.07 -9.49 -5.62
CA TYR A 14 -9.01 -8.05 -5.90
C TYR A 14 -9.80 -7.68 -7.15
N ASN A 15 -9.77 -8.50 -8.21
CA ASN A 15 -10.58 -8.30 -9.41
C ASN A 15 -12.09 -8.40 -9.12
N GLN A 16 -12.49 -9.34 -8.27
CA GLN A 16 -13.88 -9.43 -7.82
C GLN A 16 -14.29 -8.16 -7.06
N PHE A 17 -13.43 -7.67 -6.16
CA PHE A 17 -13.64 -6.41 -5.46
C PHE A 17 -13.78 -5.23 -6.44
N ILE A 18 -12.86 -5.06 -7.40
CA ILE A 18 -12.91 -4.00 -8.40
C ILE A 18 -14.19 -4.07 -9.24
N SER A 19 -14.68 -5.26 -9.57
CA SER A 19 -15.88 -5.41 -10.42
C SER A 19 -17.13 -4.79 -9.79
N VAL A 20 -17.20 -4.74 -8.48
CA VAL A 20 -18.25 -4.05 -7.72
C VAL A 20 -17.95 -2.56 -7.65
N ASP A 21 -16.70 -2.22 -7.39
CA ASP A 21 -16.25 -0.87 -7.10
C ASP A 21 -16.39 0.09 -8.31
N PHE A 22 -16.21 -0.42 -9.53
CA PHE A 22 -16.47 0.36 -10.75
C PHE A 22 -17.94 0.82 -10.92
N GLN A 23 -18.86 0.23 -10.17
CA GLN A 23 -20.28 0.57 -10.24
C GLN A 23 -20.73 1.55 -9.15
N ILE A 24 -19.89 1.75 -8.13
CA ILE A 24 -20.22 2.48 -6.91
C ILE A 24 -19.08 3.47 -6.62
N SER A 25 -19.42 4.69 -6.24
CA SER A 25 -18.43 5.71 -5.96
C SER A 25 -17.46 5.26 -4.85
N LEU A 26 -16.20 5.34 -5.12
CA LEU A 26 -14.96 4.90 -4.47
C LEU A 26 -14.80 5.12 -2.95
N PHE A 27 -15.80 5.56 -2.17
CA PHE A 27 -15.53 6.11 -0.84
C PHE A 27 -16.46 5.69 0.29
N GLU A 28 -17.16 4.58 0.15
CA GLU A 28 -17.91 4.05 1.29
C GLU A 28 -16.96 3.45 2.35
N LYS A 29 -17.39 3.49 3.61
CA LYS A 29 -16.61 3.04 4.76
C LYS A 29 -16.11 1.60 4.63
N ASN A 30 -16.89 0.73 4.00
CA ASN A 30 -16.58 -0.68 3.79
C ASN A 30 -15.41 -0.90 2.81
N HIS A 31 -15.29 -0.08 1.76
CA HIS A 31 -14.18 -0.11 0.80
C HIS A 31 -12.83 0.12 1.46
N LYS A 32 -12.75 1.13 2.32
CA LYS A 32 -11.50 1.48 3.02
C LYS A 32 -11.00 0.31 3.88
N SER A 33 -11.91 -0.42 4.50
CA SER A 33 -11.57 -1.60 5.30
C SER A 33 -11.02 -2.73 4.42
N LEU A 34 -11.64 -3.02 3.28
CA LEU A 34 -11.18 -4.04 2.34
C LEU A 34 -9.83 -3.69 1.73
N ILE A 35 -9.62 -2.45 1.31
CA ILE A 35 -8.33 -2.01 0.76
C ILE A 35 -7.21 -2.20 1.79
N LYS A 36 -7.44 -1.86 3.06
CA LYS A 36 -6.47 -2.12 4.15
C LYS A 36 -6.13 -3.61 4.28
N ASP A 37 -7.16 -4.47 4.25
CA ASP A 37 -6.95 -5.91 4.33
C ASP A 37 -6.15 -6.45 3.14
N PHE A 38 -6.41 -5.95 1.94
CA PHE A 38 -5.63 -6.30 0.75
C PHE A 38 -4.17 -5.82 0.82
N ILE A 39 -3.91 -4.59 1.30
CA ILE A 39 -2.55 -4.09 1.53
C ILE A 39 -1.81 -5.04 2.48
N PHE A 40 -2.45 -5.38 3.60
CA PHE A 40 -1.86 -6.30 4.58
C PHE A 40 -1.60 -7.67 3.98
N PHE A 41 -2.59 -8.27 3.31
CA PHE A 41 -2.48 -9.61 2.75
C PHE A 41 -1.36 -9.70 1.71
N TYR A 42 -1.28 -8.75 0.78
CA TYR A 42 -0.22 -8.72 -0.22
C TYR A 42 1.17 -8.63 0.43
N HIS A 43 1.33 -7.78 1.43
CA HIS A 43 2.58 -7.71 2.18
C HIS A 43 2.95 -9.05 2.84
N GLN A 44 1.97 -9.76 3.44
CA GLN A 44 2.25 -11.05 4.08
C GLN A 44 2.63 -12.14 3.06
N ILE A 45 2.02 -12.14 1.87
CA ILE A 45 2.42 -13.02 0.75
C ILE A 45 3.87 -12.75 0.37
N LEU A 46 4.24 -11.49 0.14
CA LEU A 46 5.60 -11.10 -0.25
C LEU A 46 6.65 -11.41 0.82
N LYS A 47 6.27 -11.40 2.10
CA LYS A 47 7.12 -11.83 3.22
C LYS A 47 7.16 -13.34 3.41
N GLN A 48 6.48 -14.10 2.58
CA GLN A 48 6.40 -15.57 2.64
C GLN A 48 6.09 -16.09 4.06
N LYS A 49 5.11 -15.47 4.73
CA LYS A 49 4.65 -15.93 6.05
C LYS A 49 4.06 -17.33 5.95
N ASP A 50 3.88 -17.98 7.10
CA ASP A 50 3.32 -19.33 7.16
C ASP A 50 2.06 -19.50 6.31
N LEU A 51 1.98 -20.59 5.56
CA LEU A 51 0.90 -20.83 4.59
C LEU A 51 -0.47 -20.96 5.27
N ASN A 52 -0.56 -21.55 6.46
CA ASN A 52 -1.83 -21.68 7.17
C ASN A 52 -2.32 -20.32 7.64
N PHE A 53 -1.40 -19.48 8.11
CA PHE A 53 -1.70 -18.09 8.44
C PHE A 53 -2.22 -17.34 7.21
N LEU A 54 -1.55 -17.45 6.07
CA LEU A 54 -1.94 -16.79 4.82
C LEU A 54 -3.30 -17.26 4.31
N LEU A 55 -3.58 -18.56 4.43
CA LEU A 55 -4.90 -19.13 4.11
C LEU A 55 -6.00 -18.56 5.02
N GLY A 56 -5.72 -18.41 6.31
CA GLY A 56 -6.63 -17.77 7.25
C GLY A 56 -6.96 -16.32 6.87
N VAL A 57 -5.94 -15.54 6.48
CA VAL A 57 -6.11 -14.16 6.00
C VAL A 57 -6.91 -14.14 4.70
N ARG A 58 -6.53 -14.97 3.72
CA ARG A 58 -7.23 -15.11 2.44
C ARG A 58 -8.72 -15.41 2.63
N ASN A 59 -9.07 -16.37 3.50
CA ASN A 59 -10.46 -16.75 3.72
C ASN A 59 -11.27 -15.62 4.37
N LYS A 60 -10.68 -14.84 5.27
CA LYS A 60 -11.34 -13.66 5.85
C LYS A 60 -11.63 -12.59 4.78
N ILE A 61 -10.67 -12.34 3.89
CA ILE A 61 -10.86 -11.38 2.79
C ILE A 61 -11.90 -11.90 1.80
N ALA A 62 -11.83 -13.18 1.44
CA ALA A 62 -12.81 -13.79 0.53
C ALA A 62 -14.26 -13.66 1.06
N LEU A 63 -14.46 -13.90 2.37
CA LEU A 63 -15.76 -13.70 3.00
C LEU A 63 -16.23 -12.24 2.93
N LYS A 64 -15.34 -11.28 3.19
CA LYS A 64 -15.68 -9.85 3.09
C LYS A 64 -16.01 -9.43 1.66
N VAL A 65 -15.23 -9.88 0.67
CA VAL A 65 -15.49 -9.62 -0.75
C VAL A 65 -16.82 -10.24 -1.17
N HIS A 66 -17.08 -11.50 -0.76
CA HIS A 66 -18.34 -12.16 -1.05
C HIS A 66 -19.54 -11.39 -0.48
N ASN A 67 -19.50 -10.98 0.79
CA ASN A 67 -20.56 -10.20 1.42
C ASN A 67 -20.77 -8.87 0.70
N TYR A 68 -19.69 -8.22 0.30
CA TYR A 68 -19.70 -6.97 -0.45
C TYR A 68 -20.35 -7.15 -1.83
N MET A 69 -20.00 -8.23 -2.55
CA MET A 69 -20.64 -8.57 -3.83
C MET A 69 -22.14 -8.86 -3.68
N GLN A 70 -22.54 -9.55 -2.60
CA GLN A 70 -23.96 -9.79 -2.32
C GLN A 70 -24.73 -8.50 -2.03
N GLU A 71 -24.17 -7.59 -1.25
CA GLU A 71 -24.75 -6.28 -0.95
C GLU A 71 -25.10 -5.49 -2.22
N TYR A 72 -24.28 -5.62 -3.26
CA TYR A 72 -24.46 -4.94 -4.54
C TYR A 72 -25.02 -5.85 -5.66
N SER A 73 -25.56 -7.00 -5.29
CA SER A 73 -26.21 -7.94 -6.23
C SER A 73 -25.34 -8.37 -7.40
N THR A 74 -24.03 -8.51 -7.16
CA THR A 74 -23.08 -9.00 -8.15
C THR A 74 -22.69 -10.46 -7.88
N SER A 75 -22.29 -11.19 -8.93
CA SER A 75 -21.84 -12.57 -8.82
C SER A 75 -20.34 -12.67 -9.14
N PRO A 76 -19.61 -13.57 -8.45
CA PRO A 76 -18.22 -13.87 -8.81
C PRO A 76 -18.14 -14.31 -10.27
N LYS A 77 -17.09 -13.89 -10.97
CA LYS A 77 -16.77 -14.36 -12.31
C LYS A 77 -15.55 -15.25 -12.24
N ASP A 78 -15.56 -16.36 -12.94
CA ASP A 78 -14.36 -17.15 -13.17
C ASP A 78 -13.44 -16.37 -14.10
N LEU A 79 -12.26 -16.00 -13.58
CA LEU A 79 -11.28 -15.21 -14.29
C LEU A 79 -10.10 -16.10 -14.67
N SER A 80 -9.74 -16.08 -15.94
CA SER A 80 -8.48 -16.66 -16.39
C SER A 80 -7.35 -15.66 -16.13
N LEU A 81 -6.51 -15.95 -15.15
CA LEU A 81 -5.40 -15.10 -14.75
C LEU A 81 -4.10 -15.54 -15.41
N ILE A 82 -3.29 -14.58 -15.78
CA ILE A 82 -1.95 -14.77 -16.32
C ILE A 82 -0.93 -14.34 -15.25
N CYS A 83 0.15 -15.08 -15.08
CA CYS A 83 1.22 -14.68 -14.17
C CYS A 83 1.86 -13.36 -14.63
N LEU A 84 2.18 -12.50 -13.68
CA LEU A 84 2.96 -11.29 -13.96
C LEU A 84 4.34 -11.68 -14.52
N ARG A 85 4.74 -11.02 -15.60
CA ARG A 85 6.06 -11.26 -16.24
C ARG A 85 7.19 -10.66 -15.43
N GLU A 86 6.92 -9.55 -14.77
CA GLU A 86 7.89 -8.79 -13.99
C GLU A 86 7.31 -8.39 -12.66
N HIS A 87 8.14 -8.37 -11.63
CA HIS A 87 7.76 -8.03 -10.26
C HIS A 87 8.42 -6.74 -9.76
N LYS A 88 8.81 -5.84 -10.68
CA LYS A 88 9.42 -4.53 -10.32
C LYS A 88 8.57 -3.71 -9.35
N HIS A 89 7.24 -3.81 -9.45
CA HIS A 89 6.32 -3.13 -8.55
C HIS A 89 6.48 -3.56 -7.08
N ILE A 90 7.05 -4.74 -6.79
CA ILE A 90 7.22 -5.25 -5.43
C ILE A 90 8.08 -4.30 -4.60
N GLU A 91 9.19 -3.82 -5.14
CA GLU A 91 10.07 -2.86 -4.44
C GLU A 91 9.29 -1.59 -4.05
N PHE A 92 8.54 -1.04 -4.96
CA PHE A 92 7.75 0.18 -4.73
C PHE A 92 6.58 -0.07 -3.79
N PHE A 93 5.95 -1.23 -3.86
CA PHE A 93 4.96 -1.63 -2.87
C PHE A 93 5.57 -1.75 -1.45
N GLN A 94 6.77 -2.30 -1.32
CA GLN A 94 7.46 -2.36 -0.03
C GLN A 94 7.78 -0.96 0.51
N ARG A 95 8.19 -0.02 -0.34
CA ARG A 95 8.38 1.40 0.03
C ARG A 95 7.08 2.03 0.50
N PHE A 96 6.01 1.87 -0.25
CA PHE A 96 4.67 2.33 0.13
C PHE A 96 4.23 1.76 1.48
N TYR A 97 4.37 0.44 1.67
CA TYR A 97 4.03 -0.22 2.92
C TYR A 97 4.87 0.27 4.10
N LYS A 98 6.15 0.54 3.87
CA LYS A 98 7.06 1.12 4.87
C LYS A 98 6.62 2.54 5.26
N ALA A 99 6.21 3.36 4.30
CA ALA A 99 5.65 4.69 4.59
C ALA A 99 4.39 4.59 5.49
N LEU A 100 3.47 3.66 5.19
CA LEU A 100 2.32 3.39 6.06
C LEU A 100 2.74 2.96 7.47
N ALA A 101 3.78 2.15 7.60
CA ALA A 101 4.31 1.74 8.89
C ALA A 101 4.85 2.92 9.70
N TYR A 102 5.57 3.82 9.05
CA TYR A 102 6.04 5.06 9.68
C TYR A 102 4.89 5.95 10.13
N PHE A 103 3.86 6.10 9.31
CA PHE A 103 2.68 6.87 9.69
C PHE A 103 2.02 6.31 10.95
N VAL A 104 1.81 5.00 11.02
CA VAL A 104 1.24 4.34 12.20
C VAL A 104 2.14 4.51 13.43
N ALA A 105 3.46 4.38 13.25
CA ALA A 105 4.43 4.58 14.32
C ALA A 105 4.44 6.03 14.81
N PHE A 106 4.40 6.99 13.90
CA PHE A 106 4.29 8.41 14.21
C PHE A 106 3.04 8.71 15.04
N ARG A 107 1.88 8.26 14.59
CA ARG A 107 0.60 8.47 15.32
C ARG A 107 0.59 7.86 16.72
N LYS A 108 1.30 6.76 16.94
CA LYS A 108 1.42 6.13 18.27
C LYS A 108 2.37 6.87 19.22
N LYS A 109 3.26 7.69 18.70
CA LYS A 109 4.35 8.32 19.46
C LYS A 109 4.20 9.82 19.58
N LEU A 110 3.02 10.38 19.25
CA LEU A 110 2.77 11.82 19.29
C LEU A 110 3.12 12.49 20.63
N ASP A 111 3.08 11.73 21.72
CA ASP A 111 3.39 12.23 23.07
C ASP A 111 4.89 12.17 23.42
N GLU A 112 5.75 11.67 22.52
CA GLU A 112 7.17 11.40 22.78
C GLU A 112 8.08 12.08 21.74
N GLU A 113 8.35 13.39 21.93
CA GLU A 113 9.09 14.23 20.98
C GLU A 113 10.41 13.62 20.47
N GLN A 114 11.26 13.08 21.37
CA GLN A 114 12.54 12.50 20.97
C GLN A 114 12.39 11.26 20.09
N LYS A 115 11.38 10.44 20.35
CA LYS A 115 11.11 9.26 19.51
C LYS A 115 10.57 9.65 18.14
N ILE A 116 9.87 10.78 18.04
CA ILE A 116 9.41 11.34 16.78
C ILE A 116 10.60 11.85 15.95
N LYS A 117 11.53 12.59 16.56
CA LYS A 117 12.75 13.08 15.90
C LYS A 117 13.56 11.93 15.32
N ASN A 118 13.79 10.87 16.10
CA ASN A 118 14.46 9.67 15.63
C ASN A 118 13.72 8.97 14.47
N LEU A 119 12.38 8.98 14.50
CA LEU A 119 11.57 8.39 13.43
C LEU A 119 11.73 9.19 12.13
N ILE A 120 11.74 10.51 12.21
CA ILE A 120 11.89 11.40 11.05
C ILE A 120 13.28 11.28 10.45
N SER A 121 14.34 11.21 11.29
CA SER A 121 15.70 10.93 10.82
C SER A 121 15.75 9.61 10.02
N ASN A 122 15.13 8.55 10.54
CA ASN A 122 15.05 7.27 9.84
C ASN A 122 14.26 7.32 8.51
N ILE A 123 13.28 8.22 8.39
CA ILE A 123 12.56 8.46 7.12
C ILE A 123 13.51 9.08 6.10
N ASN A 124 14.30 10.07 6.51
CA ASN A 124 15.27 10.73 5.63
C ASN A 124 16.33 9.76 5.11
N ASP A 125 16.84 8.87 5.96
CA ASP A 125 17.77 7.82 5.56
C ASP A 125 17.18 6.87 4.51
N CYS A 126 15.85 6.70 4.50
CA CYS A 126 15.17 5.86 3.52
C CYS A 126 15.06 6.47 2.12
N PHE A 127 15.10 7.80 2.00
CA PHE A 127 15.14 8.48 0.70
C PHE A 127 16.52 8.47 0.04
N GLY A 128 17.59 8.30 0.84
CA GLY A 128 18.98 8.38 0.37
C GLY A 128 19.71 7.05 0.17
N CYS A 129 19.23 5.94 0.71
CA CYS A 129 20.00 4.69 0.77
C CYS A 129 19.21 3.43 0.47
N HIS A 130 19.93 2.45 -0.06
CA HIS A 130 19.49 1.08 -0.28
C HIS A 130 18.82 0.47 0.95
N PHE A 131 17.74 -0.28 0.68
CA PHE A 131 16.94 -0.99 1.66
C PHE A 131 17.79 -1.80 2.65
N ILE A 132 17.91 -1.34 3.87
CA ILE A 132 18.36 -2.17 4.98
C ILE A 132 17.13 -2.92 5.51
N ASN A 133 17.23 -4.25 5.57
CA ASN A 133 16.27 -5.15 6.18
C ASN A 133 16.10 -4.82 7.69
N SER A 134 15.28 -3.83 8.00
CA SER A 134 14.88 -3.60 9.38
C SER A 134 13.59 -4.36 9.66
N ASP A 135 13.64 -5.20 10.68
CA ASP A 135 12.52 -6.01 11.18
C ASP A 135 11.35 -5.15 11.64
N PHE A 136 10.45 -4.82 10.70
CA PHE A 136 9.16 -4.23 11.02
C PHE A 136 8.14 -5.34 11.42
N ASN A 137 8.52 -6.16 12.38
CA ASN A 137 7.63 -7.19 12.93
C ASN A 137 6.40 -6.63 13.68
N ASN A 138 6.34 -5.31 13.90
CA ASN A 138 5.30 -4.68 14.72
C ASN A 138 4.01 -4.28 13.97
N LEU A 139 3.90 -4.57 12.68
CA LEU A 139 2.69 -4.27 11.91
C LEU A 139 1.53 -5.28 12.12
N GLN A 140 1.73 -6.34 12.90
CA GLN A 140 0.62 -7.17 13.39
C GLN A 140 -0.44 -6.32 14.15
N ASN A 141 -0.04 -5.17 14.69
CA ASN A 141 -0.94 -4.19 15.30
C ASN A 141 -1.76 -3.37 14.29
N PHE A 142 -1.50 -3.48 13.00
CA PHE A 142 -2.22 -2.78 11.95
C PHE A 142 -3.70 -3.21 11.88
N GLN A 143 -3.99 -4.46 12.19
CA GLN A 143 -5.35 -5.01 12.22
C GLN A 143 -6.11 -4.74 13.53
N LYS A 144 -5.39 -4.53 14.65
CA LYS A 144 -6.02 -4.45 15.98
C LYS A 144 -6.42 -3.06 16.43
N ASN A 145 -5.90 -2.01 15.79
CA ASN A 145 -6.16 -0.65 16.22
C ASN A 145 -7.04 0.09 15.20
N ASP A 146 -8.35 0.03 15.39
CA ASP A 146 -9.35 0.84 14.70
C ASP A 146 -9.20 2.38 14.91
N PHE A 147 -8.25 2.78 15.76
CA PHE A 147 -8.03 4.19 16.13
C PHE A 147 -7.30 5.02 15.07
N PHE A 148 -6.60 4.40 14.12
CA PHE A 148 -5.88 5.15 13.10
C PHE A 148 -6.53 4.97 11.73
N THR A 149 -7.25 5.98 11.30
CA THR A 149 -7.71 6.06 9.90
C THR A 149 -6.50 6.32 9.01
N LEU A 150 -6.16 5.37 8.14
CA LEU A 150 -5.19 5.63 7.10
C LEU A 150 -5.69 6.75 6.18
N PRO A 151 -4.76 7.58 5.68
CA PRO A 151 -5.13 8.66 4.77
C PRO A 151 -5.86 8.11 3.54
N GLU A 152 -7.01 8.69 3.25
CA GLU A 152 -7.87 8.23 2.16
C GLU A 152 -7.17 8.25 0.82
N LYS A 153 -6.45 9.32 0.54
CA LYS A 153 -5.70 9.52 -0.69
C LYS A 153 -4.63 8.44 -0.91
N CYS A 154 -4.00 7.97 0.18
CA CYS A 154 -3.04 6.85 0.11
C CYS A 154 -3.72 5.53 -0.26
N LEU A 155 -4.92 5.28 0.26
CA LEU A 155 -5.71 4.11 -0.10
C LEU A 155 -6.14 4.16 -1.58
N GLN A 156 -6.47 5.36 -2.08
CA GLN A 156 -6.77 5.58 -3.51
C GLN A 156 -5.58 5.25 -4.39
N TYR A 157 -4.39 5.75 -4.07
CA TYR A 157 -3.17 5.46 -4.83
C TYR A 157 -2.87 3.96 -4.87
N PHE A 158 -2.98 3.28 -3.72
CA PHE A 158 -2.83 1.83 -3.71
C PHE A 158 -3.88 1.15 -4.59
N HIS A 159 -5.14 1.56 -4.50
CA HIS A 159 -6.22 1.00 -5.32
C HIS A 159 -5.96 1.19 -6.81
N LEU A 160 -5.56 2.38 -7.24
CA LEU A 160 -5.20 2.66 -8.63
C LEU A 160 -4.02 1.80 -9.10
N ALA A 161 -2.99 1.63 -8.27
CA ALA A 161 -1.87 0.73 -8.58
C ALA A 161 -2.37 -0.71 -8.81
N MET A 162 -3.22 -1.22 -7.90
CA MET A 162 -3.78 -2.58 -8.01
C MET A 162 -4.67 -2.76 -9.23
N ILE A 163 -5.46 -1.76 -9.62
CA ILE A 163 -6.25 -1.79 -10.86
C ILE A 163 -5.33 -2.07 -12.07
N HIS A 164 -4.21 -1.38 -12.17
CA HIS A 164 -3.27 -1.60 -13.26
C HIS A 164 -2.61 -2.98 -13.21
N LEU A 165 -2.22 -3.47 -12.04
CA LEU A 165 -1.68 -4.82 -11.88
C LEU A 165 -2.72 -5.89 -12.19
N CYS A 166 -3.96 -5.72 -11.74
CA CYS A 166 -5.07 -6.60 -12.07
C CYS A 166 -5.35 -6.64 -13.57
N PHE A 167 -5.28 -5.49 -14.24
CA PHE A 167 -5.43 -5.44 -15.69
C PHE A 167 -4.35 -6.24 -16.42
N MET A 168 -3.12 -6.23 -15.91
CA MET A 168 -2.00 -6.99 -16.47
C MET A 168 -2.18 -8.51 -16.32
N VAL A 169 -2.75 -8.98 -15.21
CA VAL A 169 -2.99 -10.42 -14.97
C VAL A 169 -4.24 -10.97 -15.67
N LEU A 170 -5.17 -10.10 -16.04
CA LEU A 170 -6.39 -10.50 -16.75
C LEU A 170 -6.24 -10.56 -18.28
N ASN A 171 -5.29 -9.79 -18.82
CA ASN A 171 -5.22 -9.56 -20.26
C ASN A 171 -3.86 -9.96 -20.83
N PRO A 172 -3.80 -10.72 -21.93
CA PRO A 172 -2.55 -11.01 -22.63
C PRO A 172 -2.07 -9.75 -23.37
N LEU A 173 -1.50 -8.81 -22.63
CA LEU A 173 -1.02 -7.54 -23.18
C LEU A 173 0.23 -7.75 -24.05
N ASN A 174 0.35 -6.93 -25.09
CA ASN A 174 1.64 -6.76 -25.77
C ASN A 174 2.65 -6.11 -24.82
N PHE A 175 3.93 -6.18 -25.16
CA PHE A 175 5.02 -5.69 -24.29
C PHE A 175 4.90 -4.19 -23.95
N LYS A 176 4.47 -3.36 -24.91
CA LYS A 176 4.33 -1.91 -24.72
C LYS A 176 3.22 -1.58 -23.73
N ASP A 177 2.06 -2.21 -23.87
CA ASP A 177 0.93 -1.98 -22.97
C ASP A 177 1.20 -2.56 -21.59
N TYR A 178 1.87 -3.72 -21.51
CA TYR A 178 2.31 -4.30 -20.24
C TYR A 178 3.20 -3.32 -19.47
N ASN A 179 4.25 -2.79 -20.08
CA ASN A 179 5.15 -1.83 -19.44
C ASN A 179 4.41 -0.55 -19.04
N ARG A 180 3.53 -0.03 -19.90
CA ARG A 180 2.73 1.18 -19.58
C ARG A 180 1.89 0.98 -18.32
N HIS A 181 1.26 -0.18 -18.14
CA HIS A 181 0.47 -0.48 -16.94
C HIS A 181 1.39 -0.70 -15.72
N LEU A 182 2.53 -1.35 -15.90
CA LEU A 182 3.52 -1.52 -14.84
C LEU A 182 4.05 -0.18 -14.34
N ASP A 183 4.44 0.72 -15.24
CA ASP A 183 4.93 2.06 -14.89
C ASP A 183 3.86 2.87 -14.16
N LYS A 184 2.61 2.80 -14.59
CA LYS A 184 1.50 3.47 -13.89
C LYS A 184 1.29 2.90 -12.48
N ALA A 185 1.34 1.57 -12.31
CA ALA A 185 1.21 0.96 -10.99
C ALA A 185 2.35 1.40 -10.07
N ILE A 186 3.58 1.44 -10.57
CA ILE A 186 4.77 1.92 -9.84
C ILE A 186 4.59 3.38 -9.43
N ASN A 187 4.21 4.25 -10.37
CA ASN A 187 4.03 5.68 -10.09
C ASN A 187 2.96 5.91 -9.00
N TYR A 188 1.83 5.22 -9.04
CA TYR A 188 0.83 5.33 -7.98
C TYR A 188 1.34 4.85 -6.61
N LEU A 189 2.17 3.81 -6.56
CA LEU A 189 2.79 3.37 -5.30
C LEU A 189 3.77 4.41 -4.76
N ILE A 190 4.53 5.06 -5.63
CA ILE A 190 5.43 6.16 -5.29
C ILE A 190 4.64 7.36 -4.75
N ASP A 191 3.62 7.81 -5.49
CA ASP A 191 2.77 8.94 -5.10
C ASP A 191 2.09 8.69 -3.75
N GLY A 192 1.61 7.46 -3.54
CA GLY A 192 1.02 7.06 -2.26
C GLY A 192 2.01 7.09 -1.09
N ALA A 193 3.26 6.71 -1.31
CA ALA A 193 4.30 6.79 -0.29
C ALA A 193 4.64 8.26 0.03
N PHE A 194 4.77 9.12 -0.98
CA PHE A 194 5.03 10.54 -0.79
C PHE A 194 3.92 11.25 -0.03
N GLU A 195 2.67 10.99 -0.37
CA GLU A 195 1.52 11.57 0.33
C GLU A 195 1.56 11.24 1.83
N ILE A 196 1.97 10.01 2.19
CA ILE A 196 2.10 9.60 3.59
C ILE A 196 3.22 10.40 4.28
N TYR A 197 4.37 10.54 3.65
CA TYR A 197 5.48 11.30 4.23
C TYR A 197 5.12 12.79 4.38
N GLU A 198 4.48 13.39 3.38
CA GLU A 198 3.99 14.77 3.50
C GLU A 198 3.05 14.96 4.69
N LEU A 199 2.15 14.00 4.93
CA LEU A 199 1.26 14.06 6.09
C LEU A 199 2.01 13.98 7.41
N ILE A 200 2.99 13.06 7.54
CA ILE A 200 3.83 12.95 8.73
C ILE A 200 4.52 14.30 9.00
N PHE A 201 5.12 14.89 7.98
CA PHE A 201 5.83 16.15 8.11
C PHE A 201 4.89 17.32 8.43
N LYS A 202 3.74 17.42 7.77
CA LYS A 202 2.75 18.46 8.06
C LYS A 202 2.28 18.39 9.52
N GLU A 203 1.96 17.18 10.01
CA GLU A 203 1.55 17.00 11.41
C GLU A 203 2.69 17.30 12.39
N TYR A 204 3.92 16.90 12.06
CA TYR A 204 5.08 17.21 12.90
C TYR A 204 5.30 18.72 13.03
N PHE A 205 5.22 19.48 11.92
CA PHE A 205 5.36 20.95 11.97
C PHE A 205 4.27 21.64 12.76
N LEU A 206 3.06 21.11 12.76
CA LEU A 206 1.99 21.65 13.58
C LEU A 206 2.30 21.47 15.09
N LEU A 207 2.98 20.38 15.43
CA LEU A 207 3.37 20.08 16.82
C LEU A 207 4.65 20.84 17.25
N PHE A 208 5.62 20.96 16.36
CA PHE A 208 6.95 21.51 16.61
C PHE A 208 7.31 22.63 15.62
N PRO A 209 6.60 23.78 15.63
CA PRO A 209 6.73 24.80 14.58
C PRO A 209 8.07 25.55 14.59
N LYS A 210 8.88 25.41 15.66
CA LYS A 210 10.17 26.09 15.81
C LYS A 210 11.39 25.21 15.43
N ASP A 211 11.17 24.01 14.94
CA ASP A 211 12.26 23.11 14.54
C ASP A 211 12.82 23.51 13.17
N GLU A 212 13.86 24.38 13.19
CA GLU A 212 14.53 24.86 11.95
C GLU A 212 15.34 23.76 11.27
N GLU A 213 15.90 22.81 12.02
CA GLU A 213 16.69 21.69 11.47
C GLU A 213 15.82 20.82 10.56
N LEU A 214 14.57 20.57 10.98
CA LEU A 214 13.63 19.81 10.21
C LEU A 214 13.13 20.56 8.95
N LYS A 215 13.03 21.88 8.98
CA LYS A 215 12.68 22.66 7.78
C LYS A 215 13.69 22.47 6.65
N ASP A 216 14.97 22.37 6.99
CA ASP A 216 16.03 22.16 6.00
C ASP A 216 16.00 20.71 5.48
N GLU A 217 15.66 19.73 6.31
CA GLU A 217 15.48 18.36 5.88
C GLU A 217 14.28 18.19 4.94
N LEU A 218 13.17 18.88 5.19
CA LEU A 218 12.02 18.91 4.28
C LEU A 218 12.35 19.52 2.92
N LYS A 219 13.18 20.57 2.90
CA LYS A 219 13.66 21.12 1.61
C LYS A 219 14.46 20.08 0.85
N LYS A 220 15.28 19.29 1.53
CA LYS A 220 16.04 18.19 0.90
C LYS A 220 15.10 17.13 0.32
N ILE A 221 14.07 16.72 1.07
CA ILE A 221 13.08 15.74 0.60
C ILE A 221 12.32 16.26 -0.61
N LYS A 222 11.81 17.50 -0.57
CA LYS A 222 11.14 18.12 -1.72
C LYS A 222 12.06 18.22 -2.95
N ASN A 223 13.34 18.46 -2.75
CA ASN A 223 14.30 18.49 -3.84
C ASN A 223 14.58 17.09 -4.41
N LEU A 224 14.55 16.04 -3.57
CA LEU A 224 14.67 14.65 -4.00
C LEU A 224 13.41 14.19 -4.75
N GLU A 225 12.23 14.56 -4.26
CA GLU A 225 10.94 14.35 -4.91
C GLU A 225 10.94 14.92 -6.33
N PHE A 226 11.37 16.18 -6.46
CA PHE A 226 11.51 16.85 -7.76
C PHE A 226 12.49 16.13 -8.69
N LYS A 227 13.62 15.64 -8.17
CA LYS A 227 14.59 14.87 -8.96
C LYS A 227 14.07 13.52 -9.45
N ILE A 228 13.26 12.83 -8.64
CA ILE A 228 12.66 11.55 -9.00
C ILE A 228 11.57 11.73 -10.07
N LEU A 229 10.81 12.83 -10.00
CA LEU A 229 9.77 13.15 -10.99
C LEU A 229 10.34 13.61 -12.33
N MET A 230 11.61 14.04 -12.37
CA MET A 230 12.28 14.52 -13.59
C MET A 230 13.15 13.45 -14.28
N GLN A 231 13.28 12.25 -13.72
CA GLN A 231 13.92 11.07 -14.30
C GLN A 231 12.89 10.14 -14.93
#